data_82b1205af4bcce3c375afea1b640b27a
#
_entry.id   82b1205af4bcce3c375afea1b640b27a
#
_cell.length_a   1.000
_cell.length_b   1.000
_cell.length_c   1.000
_cell.angle_alpha   90.00
_cell.angle_beta   90.00
_cell.angle_gamma   90.00
#
_symmetry.space_group_name_H-M   'P 1'
#
loop_
_entity.id
_entity.type
_entity.pdbx_description
1 polymer ?
#
loop_
_entity_poly.entity_id
_entity_poly.type
_entity_poly.pdbx_seq_one_letter_code
_entity_poly.pdbx_strand_id
1 'polypeptide(L)'
;LVAVDAAGHYYTEYGGMGLLREMNYLEDSPQRVSYVSNSLTVDDSRMVFLEKLSTPITLQSGEKEITLCYFGISQSMTQLNDYFRCDAYENNNSVYVLDNDGFKLFNANDTELLKGHNVYTVLSWMSYLHGSSFAEAKERLDRTGSCYSNAVLDGTEYYYALKQMENAQWTLAFLVPAEYVAVN
;
A
#
# COMPACT_ATOMS: atom_id res chain seq x y z
N LEU A 1 -0.43 17.67 7.38
CA LEU A 1 -1.74 17.71 6.73
C LEU A 1 -1.58 18.03 5.24
N VAL A 2 -2.51 17.56 4.44
CA VAL A 2 -2.57 17.82 2.99
C VAL A 2 -4.01 18.16 2.62
N ALA A 3 -4.20 19.21 1.82
CA ALA A 3 -5.46 19.50 1.18
C ALA A 3 -5.27 19.55 -0.34
N VAL A 4 -6.28 19.20 -1.11
CA VAL A 4 -6.21 19.18 -2.58
C VAL A 4 -7.43 19.88 -3.16
N ASP A 5 -7.21 20.75 -4.16
CA ASP A 5 -8.28 21.43 -4.88
C ASP A 5 -8.77 20.62 -6.09
N ALA A 6 -9.81 21.15 -6.75
CA ALA A 6 -10.41 20.53 -7.93
C ALA A 6 -9.47 20.47 -9.15
N ALA A 7 -8.45 21.32 -9.18
CA ALA A 7 -7.44 21.34 -10.24
C ALA A 7 -6.22 20.45 -9.93
N GLY A 8 -6.21 19.81 -8.75
CA GLY A 8 -5.14 18.92 -8.29
C GLY A 8 -3.95 19.64 -7.68
N HIS A 9 -4.08 20.91 -7.32
CA HIS A 9 -3.05 21.54 -6.51
C HIS A 9 -3.16 21.02 -5.08
N TYR A 10 -2.02 20.69 -4.49
CA TYR A 10 -1.93 20.35 -3.07
C TYR A 10 -1.44 21.54 -2.24
N TYR A 11 -1.87 21.55 -1.00
CA TYR A 11 -1.50 22.54 0.01
C TYR A 11 -1.14 21.81 1.29
N THR A 12 -0.01 22.17 1.90
CA THR A 12 0.45 21.55 3.16
C THR A 12 0.39 22.55 4.30
N GLU A 13 0.37 22.06 5.54
CA GLU A 13 0.38 22.87 6.76
C GLU A 13 1.62 23.74 6.90
N TYR A 14 2.71 23.41 6.23
CA TYR A 14 3.97 24.18 6.26
C TYR A 14 4.06 25.19 5.11
N GLY A 15 2.97 25.45 4.41
CA GLY A 15 2.91 26.40 3.30
C GLY A 15 3.44 25.85 1.98
N GLY A 16 3.78 24.57 1.92
CA GLY A 16 4.10 23.91 0.65
C GLY A 16 2.89 23.84 -0.25
N MET A 17 3.05 24.19 -1.52
CA MET A 17 2.04 24.03 -2.54
C MET A 17 2.65 23.60 -3.86
N GLY A 18 1.88 22.87 -4.67
CA GLY A 18 2.30 22.39 -5.98
C GLY A 18 1.17 21.67 -6.69
N LEU A 19 1.50 21.05 -7.82
CA LEU A 19 0.57 20.20 -8.56
C LEU A 19 0.88 18.74 -8.24
N LEU A 20 -0.13 17.97 -7.86
CA LEU A 20 0.00 16.52 -7.74
C LEU A 20 0.28 15.92 -9.13
N ARG A 21 1.40 15.21 -9.26
CA ARG A 21 1.74 14.48 -10.48
C ARG A 21 0.90 13.21 -10.62
N GLU A 22 0.38 12.73 -9.51
CA GLU A 22 -0.39 11.50 -9.38
C GLU A 22 -1.91 11.76 -9.48
N MET A 23 -2.32 12.71 -10.32
CA MET A 23 -3.73 13.12 -10.49
C MET A 23 -4.67 12.01 -10.91
N ASN A 24 -4.16 10.99 -11.60
CA ASN A 24 -4.94 9.82 -12.02
C ASN A 24 -5.65 9.11 -10.85
N TYR A 25 -5.13 9.20 -9.63
CA TYR A 25 -5.80 8.65 -8.45
C TYR A 25 -7.09 9.40 -8.07
N LEU A 26 -7.31 10.59 -8.61
CA LEU A 26 -8.47 11.43 -8.35
C LEU A 26 -9.45 11.53 -9.53
N GLU A 27 -9.13 10.93 -10.69
CA GLU A 27 -9.92 11.05 -11.93
C GLU A 27 -11.40 10.68 -11.75
N ASP A 28 -11.66 9.56 -11.06
CA ASP A 28 -13.02 9.10 -10.77
C ASP A 28 -13.63 9.74 -9.52
N SER A 29 -12.99 10.77 -8.98
CA SER A 29 -13.43 11.45 -7.75
C SER A 29 -13.74 10.47 -6.59
N PRO A 30 -12.81 9.55 -6.23
CA PRO A 30 -13.06 8.56 -5.21
C PRO A 30 -13.33 9.20 -3.85
N GLN A 31 -14.13 8.54 -3.00
CA GLN A 31 -14.41 9.01 -1.64
C GLN A 31 -13.15 8.97 -0.76
N ARG A 32 -12.34 7.95 -0.94
CA ARG A 32 -11.05 7.77 -0.24
C ARG A 32 -10.01 7.29 -1.23
N VAL A 33 -8.80 7.76 -1.06
CA VAL A 33 -7.66 7.30 -1.85
C VAL A 33 -6.39 7.27 -0.98
N SER A 34 -5.57 6.25 -1.22
CA SER A 34 -4.23 6.18 -0.65
C SER A 34 -3.23 5.82 -1.75
N TYR A 35 -2.11 6.51 -1.80
CA TYR A 35 -1.08 6.29 -2.81
C TYR A 35 0.27 6.83 -2.35
N VAL A 36 1.34 6.37 -2.99
CA VAL A 36 2.69 6.89 -2.77
C VAL A 36 2.91 8.10 -3.66
N SER A 37 3.24 9.24 -3.06
CA SER A 37 3.55 10.49 -3.76
C SER A 37 5.02 10.85 -3.63
N ASN A 38 5.62 11.21 -4.74
CA ASN A 38 6.94 11.85 -4.81
C ASN A 38 6.84 13.36 -5.07
N SER A 39 5.62 13.90 -5.06
CA SER A 39 5.35 15.31 -5.37
C SER A 39 5.41 16.23 -4.16
N LEU A 40 5.13 15.69 -2.95
CA LEU A 40 4.95 16.50 -1.75
C LEU A 40 6.25 16.95 -1.09
N THR A 41 7.36 16.23 -1.30
CA THR A 41 8.68 16.57 -0.78
C THR A 41 9.75 16.20 -1.80
N VAL A 42 10.91 16.82 -1.72
CA VAL A 42 12.04 16.55 -2.62
C VAL A 42 12.84 15.33 -2.16
N ASP A 43 12.89 15.10 -0.85
CA ASP A 43 13.85 14.18 -0.23
C ASP A 43 13.23 12.85 0.25
N ASP A 44 11.90 12.72 0.22
CA ASP A 44 11.23 11.52 0.74
C ASP A 44 9.92 11.24 0.01
N SER A 45 9.73 10.00 -0.41
CA SER A 45 8.41 9.52 -0.85
C SER A 45 7.45 9.50 0.33
N ARG A 46 6.22 9.88 0.09
CA ARG A 46 5.19 9.94 1.14
C ARG A 46 3.98 9.10 0.75
N MET A 47 3.49 8.33 1.70
CA MET A 47 2.15 7.76 1.61
C MET A 47 1.14 8.87 1.90
N VAL A 48 0.23 9.07 0.98
CA VAL A 48 -0.83 10.09 1.07
C VAL A 48 -2.16 9.39 1.27
N PHE A 49 -2.92 9.88 2.23
CA PHE A 49 -4.28 9.43 2.54
C PHE A 49 -5.20 10.64 2.38
N LEU A 50 -6.11 10.57 1.45
CA LEU A 50 -7.09 11.64 1.19
C LEU A 50 -8.51 11.12 1.34
N GLU A 51 -9.36 11.92 1.93
CA GLU A 51 -10.81 11.73 1.95
C GLU A 51 -11.47 12.92 1.27
N LYS A 52 -12.43 12.62 0.39
CA LYS A 52 -13.21 13.62 -0.30
C LYS A 52 -14.11 14.35 0.68
N LEU A 53 -14.07 15.66 0.64
CA LEU A 53 -14.96 16.48 1.46
C LEU A 53 -16.41 16.33 0.97
N SER A 54 -17.33 16.08 1.88
CA SER A 54 -18.77 16.03 1.58
C SER A 54 -19.29 17.36 1.04
N THR A 55 -18.70 18.46 1.50
CA THR A 55 -18.93 19.81 0.99
C THR A 55 -17.56 20.45 0.75
N PRO A 56 -17.23 20.86 -0.49
CA PRO A 56 -15.99 21.56 -0.77
C PRO A 56 -15.87 22.84 0.08
N ILE A 57 -14.67 23.15 0.49
CA ILE A 57 -14.37 24.35 1.31
C ILE A 57 -13.72 25.40 0.41
N THR A 58 -14.37 26.55 0.29
CA THR A 58 -13.83 27.67 -0.45
C THR A 58 -13.11 28.63 0.48
N LEU A 59 -11.86 28.92 0.17
CA LEU A 59 -10.98 29.82 0.90
C LEU A 59 -10.59 30.99 0.01
N GLN A 60 -10.51 32.18 0.59
CA GLN A 60 -9.94 33.36 -0.07
C GLN A 60 -8.46 33.50 0.31
N SER A 61 -7.59 33.55 -0.69
CA SER A 61 -6.16 33.80 -0.53
C SER A 61 -5.76 35.01 -1.37
N GLY A 62 -5.87 36.20 -0.79
CA GLY A 62 -5.76 37.46 -1.52
C GLY A 62 -6.91 37.61 -2.51
N GLU A 63 -6.59 37.83 -3.80
CA GLU A 63 -7.57 37.91 -4.88
C GLU A 63 -7.98 36.55 -5.46
N LYS A 64 -7.36 35.45 -5.00
CA LYS A 64 -7.62 34.10 -5.49
C LYS A 64 -8.61 33.38 -4.59
N GLU A 65 -9.56 32.72 -5.21
CA GLU A 65 -10.45 31.76 -4.59
C GLU A 65 -9.90 30.34 -4.81
N ILE A 66 -9.80 29.55 -3.74
CA ILE A 66 -9.32 28.16 -3.76
C ILE A 66 -10.44 27.28 -3.20
N THR A 67 -10.90 26.32 -3.98
CA THR A 67 -11.93 25.36 -3.56
C THR A 67 -11.28 24.01 -3.28
N LEU A 68 -11.15 23.67 -2.00
CA LEU A 68 -10.61 22.40 -1.56
C LEU A 68 -11.66 21.31 -1.67
N CYS A 69 -11.31 20.19 -2.30
CA CYS A 69 -12.18 19.04 -2.54
C CYS A 69 -11.78 17.81 -1.73
N TYR A 70 -10.51 17.68 -1.35
CA TYR A 70 -9.97 16.60 -0.54
C TYR A 70 -9.17 17.15 0.62
N PHE A 71 -9.19 16.39 1.72
CA PHE A 71 -8.39 16.67 2.89
C PHE A 71 -7.82 15.37 3.46
N GLY A 72 -6.60 15.42 4.01
CA GLY A 72 -5.98 14.23 4.55
C GLY A 72 -4.63 14.45 5.19
N ILE A 73 -3.88 13.37 5.26
CA ILE A 73 -2.54 13.34 5.85
C ILE A 73 -1.54 12.75 4.85
N SER A 74 -0.29 13.10 5.06
CA SER A 74 0.82 12.40 4.42
C SER A 74 1.81 11.91 5.47
N GLN A 75 2.32 10.70 5.28
CA GLN A 75 3.27 10.04 6.17
C GLN A 75 4.55 9.72 5.40
N SER A 76 5.71 9.88 6.03
CA SER A 76 7.00 9.46 5.47
C SER A 76 7.00 7.96 5.18
N MET A 77 7.47 7.56 3.99
CA MET A 77 7.64 6.15 3.64
C MET A 77 8.69 5.47 4.51
N THR A 78 9.75 6.18 4.89
CA THR A 78 10.76 5.67 5.81
C THR A 78 10.15 5.28 7.15
N GLN A 79 9.32 6.16 7.73
CA GLN A 79 8.63 5.85 8.99
C GLN A 79 7.62 4.70 8.86
N LEU A 80 6.91 4.61 7.73
CA LEU A 80 5.99 3.49 7.49
C LEU A 80 6.74 2.17 7.34
N ASN A 81 7.86 2.16 6.64
CA ASN A 81 8.70 0.98 6.52
C ASN A 81 9.17 0.50 7.92
N ASP A 82 9.62 1.39 8.78
CA ASP A 82 10.02 1.06 10.15
C ASP A 82 8.87 0.44 10.95
N TYR A 83 7.64 0.92 10.73
CA TYR A 83 6.43 0.39 11.41
C TYR A 83 6.05 -1.02 10.99
N PHE A 84 6.21 -1.34 9.71
CA PHE A 84 5.82 -2.64 9.15
C PHE A 84 6.97 -3.63 9.03
N ARG A 85 8.20 -3.19 9.32
CA ARG A 85 9.39 -4.04 9.27
C ARG A 85 9.24 -5.24 10.23
N CYS A 86 9.62 -6.40 9.75
CA CYS A 86 9.67 -7.63 10.53
C CYS A 86 11.09 -8.18 10.52
N ASP A 87 11.74 -8.18 11.67
CA ASP A 87 13.11 -8.68 11.85
C ASP A 87 13.17 -10.20 12.14
N ALA A 88 12.04 -10.91 12.03
CA ALA A 88 11.99 -12.36 12.17
C ALA A 88 12.79 -13.07 11.07
N TYR A 89 13.14 -14.33 11.30
CA TYR A 89 13.82 -15.20 10.34
C TYR A 89 15.12 -14.59 9.79
N GLU A 90 15.91 -13.92 10.65
CA GLU A 90 17.19 -13.30 10.28
C GLU A 90 17.07 -12.31 9.09
N ASN A 91 15.94 -11.62 8.98
CA ASN A 91 15.58 -10.74 7.85
C ASN A 91 15.41 -11.45 6.49
N ASN A 92 15.32 -12.78 6.47
CA ASN A 92 15.02 -13.56 5.25
C ASN A 92 13.51 -13.64 5.00
N ASN A 93 12.81 -12.52 5.13
CA ASN A 93 11.39 -12.40 4.87
C ASN A 93 11.09 -11.11 4.11
N SER A 94 9.92 -11.02 3.51
CA SER A 94 9.39 -9.80 2.93
C SER A 94 8.04 -9.46 3.52
N VAL A 95 7.83 -8.18 3.78
CA VAL A 95 6.55 -7.63 4.21
C VAL A 95 6.09 -6.61 3.18
N TYR A 96 5.03 -6.94 2.46
CA TYR A 96 4.42 -6.04 1.48
C TYR A 96 3.12 -5.46 2.03
N VAL A 97 2.91 -4.19 1.82
CA VAL A 97 1.60 -3.56 1.95
C VAL A 97 1.02 -3.43 0.54
N LEU A 98 -0.15 -4.00 0.36
CA LEU A 98 -0.84 -4.11 -0.92
C LEU A 98 -2.14 -3.34 -0.89
N ASP A 99 -2.58 -2.86 -2.06
CA ASP A 99 -3.95 -2.42 -2.26
C ASP A 99 -4.92 -3.62 -2.35
N ASN A 100 -6.21 -3.35 -2.59
CA ASN A 100 -7.24 -4.39 -2.69
C ASN A 100 -7.02 -5.36 -3.88
N ASP A 101 -6.37 -4.90 -4.93
CA ASP A 101 -6.10 -5.66 -6.15
C ASP A 101 -4.76 -6.40 -6.10
N GLY A 102 -4.02 -6.26 -5.00
CA GLY A 102 -2.75 -6.93 -4.75
C GLY A 102 -1.53 -6.22 -5.33
N PHE A 103 -1.66 -4.98 -5.78
CA PHE A 103 -0.51 -4.17 -6.16
C PHE A 103 0.26 -3.70 -4.93
N LYS A 104 1.58 -3.77 -5.02
CA LYS A 104 2.47 -3.29 -3.96
C LYS A 104 2.35 -1.77 -3.82
N LEU A 105 1.91 -1.32 -2.67
CA LEU A 105 2.05 0.07 -2.26
C LEU A 105 3.48 0.33 -1.80
N PHE A 106 4.02 -0.58 -0.98
CA PHE A 106 5.43 -0.58 -0.60
C PHE A 106 5.88 -1.93 -0.04
N ASN A 107 7.20 -2.12 0.06
CA ASN A 107 7.85 -3.23 0.77
C ASN A 107 8.51 -2.66 2.02
N ALA A 108 8.18 -3.20 3.19
CA ALA A 108 8.69 -2.71 4.47
C ALA A 108 10.06 -3.30 4.84
N ASN A 109 10.45 -4.42 4.25
CA ASN A 109 11.75 -5.04 4.46
C ASN A 109 12.70 -4.73 3.30
N ASP A 110 14.00 -4.73 3.56
CA ASP A 110 15.02 -4.55 2.51
C ASP A 110 15.04 -5.73 1.52
N THR A 111 14.64 -6.92 1.98
CA THR A 111 14.57 -8.13 1.15
C THR A 111 13.31 -8.13 0.31
N GLU A 112 13.45 -8.26 -0.99
CA GLU A 112 12.34 -8.42 -1.93
C GLU A 112 12.31 -9.84 -2.49
N LEU A 113 11.51 -10.72 -1.88
CA LEU A 113 11.39 -12.14 -2.27
C LEU A 113 10.56 -12.31 -3.54
N LEU A 114 9.54 -11.49 -3.76
CA LEU A 114 8.72 -11.54 -4.96
C LEU A 114 9.02 -10.34 -5.86
N LYS A 115 9.45 -10.62 -7.07
CA LYS A 115 9.61 -9.60 -8.12
C LYS A 115 8.24 -9.29 -8.76
N GLY A 116 8.10 -8.07 -9.29
CA GLY A 116 6.87 -7.62 -9.93
C GLY A 116 6.01 -6.74 -9.02
N HIS A 117 5.08 -6.01 -9.64
CA HIS A 117 4.28 -5.00 -8.96
C HIS A 117 3.01 -5.55 -8.28
N ASN A 118 2.50 -6.70 -8.75
CA ASN A 118 1.28 -7.28 -8.20
C ASN A 118 1.57 -8.64 -7.56
N VAL A 119 1.47 -8.69 -6.23
CA VAL A 119 1.75 -9.89 -5.43
C VAL A 119 0.71 -10.99 -5.66
N TYR A 120 -0.57 -10.64 -5.83
CA TYR A 120 -1.61 -11.64 -6.10
C TYR A 120 -1.39 -12.36 -7.43
N THR A 121 -0.94 -11.64 -8.45
CA THR A 121 -0.55 -12.23 -9.75
C THR A 121 0.61 -13.20 -9.56
N VAL A 122 1.66 -12.83 -8.82
CA VAL A 122 2.79 -13.72 -8.58
C VAL A 122 2.35 -14.95 -7.79
N LEU A 123 1.56 -14.79 -6.72
CA LEU A 123 1.01 -15.90 -5.94
C LEU A 123 0.13 -16.82 -6.80
N SER A 124 -0.60 -16.29 -7.77
CA SER A 124 -1.43 -17.11 -8.68
C SER A 124 -0.63 -17.99 -9.64
N TRP A 125 0.63 -17.63 -9.91
CA TRP A 125 1.54 -18.40 -10.77
C TRP A 125 2.36 -19.44 -10.03
N MET A 126 2.40 -19.38 -8.71
CA MET A 126 3.11 -20.35 -7.88
C MET A 126 2.49 -21.75 -7.99
N SER A 127 3.31 -22.79 -7.83
CA SER A 127 2.86 -24.16 -7.71
C SER A 127 2.48 -24.45 -6.27
N TYR A 128 1.22 -24.79 -6.05
CA TYR A 128 0.69 -25.09 -4.72
C TYR A 128 0.85 -26.55 -4.35
N LEU A 129 1.21 -26.82 -3.11
CA LEU A 129 1.32 -28.17 -2.56
C LEU A 129 -0.06 -28.64 -2.08
N HIS A 130 -0.25 -29.97 -2.06
CA HIS A 130 -1.45 -30.63 -1.52
C HIS A 130 -2.79 -30.22 -2.18
N GLY A 131 -2.74 -29.82 -3.45
CA GLY A 131 -3.97 -29.54 -4.23
C GLY A 131 -4.67 -28.23 -3.87
N SER A 132 -4.02 -27.36 -3.08
CA SER A 132 -4.52 -26.00 -2.81
C SER A 132 -4.23 -25.07 -4.01
N SER A 133 -4.79 -23.87 -3.95
CA SER A 133 -4.59 -22.84 -4.98
C SER A 133 -4.62 -21.43 -4.37
N PHE A 134 -4.08 -20.45 -5.10
CA PHE A 134 -4.23 -19.06 -4.70
C PHE A 134 -5.70 -18.61 -4.67
N ALA A 135 -6.52 -19.13 -5.59
CA ALA A 135 -7.95 -18.81 -5.63
C ALA A 135 -8.66 -19.17 -4.32
N GLU A 136 -8.38 -20.36 -3.74
CA GLU A 136 -8.92 -20.77 -2.45
C GLU A 136 -8.38 -19.94 -1.28
N ALA A 137 -7.08 -19.57 -1.34
CA ALA A 137 -6.48 -18.69 -0.35
C ALA A 137 -7.11 -17.30 -0.39
N LYS A 138 -7.35 -16.76 -1.59
CA LYS A 138 -8.01 -15.46 -1.80
C LYS A 138 -9.46 -15.47 -1.34
N GLU A 139 -10.23 -16.53 -1.65
CA GLU A 139 -11.59 -16.69 -1.13
C GLU A 139 -11.63 -16.71 0.40
N ARG A 140 -10.65 -17.39 1.04
CA ARG A 140 -10.52 -17.38 2.49
C ARG A 140 -10.20 -15.99 3.02
N LEU A 141 -9.24 -15.29 2.39
CA LEU A 141 -8.91 -13.90 2.72
C LEU A 141 -10.15 -13.01 2.69
N ASP A 142 -10.93 -13.09 1.62
CA ASP A 142 -12.13 -12.27 1.43
C ASP A 142 -13.24 -12.57 2.45
N ARG A 143 -13.34 -13.83 2.87
CA ARG A 143 -14.36 -14.27 3.84
C ARG A 143 -13.96 -14.00 5.29
N THR A 144 -12.69 -14.17 5.65
CA THR A 144 -12.23 -14.15 7.05
C THR A 144 -11.26 -13.03 7.37
N GLY A 145 -10.88 -12.22 6.38
CA GLY A 145 -9.90 -11.15 6.52
C GLY A 145 -8.46 -11.64 6.66
N SER A 146 -8.20 -12.97 6.58
CA SER A 146 -6.84 -13.50 6.64
C SER A 146 -6.73 -14.88 6.02
N CYS A 147 -5.56 -15.18 5.48
CA CYS A 147 -5.22 -16.54 5.06
C CYS A 147 -3.71 -16.77 5.19
N TYR A 148 -3.34 -18.04 5.22
CA TYR A 148 -1.95 -18.49 5.11
C TYR A 148 -1.90 -19.73 4.22
N SER A 149 -0.79 -19.93 3.53
CA SER A 149 -0.54 -21.09 2.70
C SER A 149 0.95 -21.22 2.42
N ASN A 150 1.30 -22.26 1.69
CA ASN A 150 2.65 -22.46 1.14
C ASN A 150 2.56 -22.74 -0.37
N ALA A 151 3.56 -22.28 -1.08
CA ALA A 151 3.65 -22.44 -2.53
C ALA A 151 5.10 -22.39 -3.00
N VAL A 152 5.37 -22.91 -4.17
CA VAL A 152 6.71 -23.00 -4.77
C VAL A 152 6.81 -22.01 -5.94
N LEU A 153 7.83 -21.18 -5.94
CA LEU A 153 8.22 -20.30 -7.03
C LEU A 153 9.69 -20.57 -7.40
N ASP A 154 9.96 -20.86 -8.66
CA ASP A 154 11.32 -21.14 -9.18
C ASP A 154 12.11 -22.16 -8.36
N GLY A 155 11.41 -23.20 -7.84
CA GLY A 155 12.01 -24.26 -7.05
C GLY A 155 12.20 -23.96 -5.57
N THR A 156 11.91 -22.75 -5.12
CA THR A 156 11.93 -22.35 -3.70
C THR A 156 10.53 -22.41 -3.11
N GLU A 157 10.36 -23.13 -2.00
CA GLU A 157 9.10 -23.15 -1.24
C GLU A 157 9.04 -21.91 -0.33
N TYR A 158 7.88 -21.26 -0.32
CA TYR A 158 7.57 -20.12 0.54
C TYR A 158 6.35 -20.41 1.40
N TYR A 159 6.40 -20.03 2.65
CA TYR A 159 5.21 -19.79 3.46
C TYR A 159 4.79 -18.33 3.28
N TYR A 160 3.49 -18.09 3.15
CA TYR A 160 2.96 -16.74 3.13
C TYR A 160 1.70 -16.60 3.98
N ALA A 161 1.50 -15.41 4.49
CA ALA A 161 0.30 -15.00 5.18
C ALA A 161 -0.22 -13.68 4.60
N LEU A 162 -1.52 -13.57 4.41
CA LEU A 162 -2.20 -12.36 4.00
C LEU A 162 -3.18 -11.94 5.09
N LYS A 163 -3.23 -10.65 5.42
CA LYS A 163 -4.14 -10.08 6.41
C LYS A 163 -4.70 -8.77 5.91
N GLN A 164 -6.03 -8.68 5.78
CA GLN A 164 -6.72 -7.42 5.50
C GLN A 164 -6.67 -6.51 6.73
N MET A 165 -6.40 -5.24 6.50
CA MET A 165 -6.38 -4.22 7.54
C MET A 165 -7.77 -3.57 7.63
N GLU A 166 -8.38 -3.63 8.81
CA GLU A 166 -9.81 -3.27 9.02
C GLU A 166 -10.16 -1.82 8.63
N ASN A 167 -9.25 -0.88 8.84
CA ASN A 167 -9.50 0.55 8.63
C ASN A 167 -8.77 1.14 7.41
N ALA A 168 -8.02 0.34 6.68
CA ALA A 168 -7.37 0.71 5.45
C ALA A 168 -7.80 -0.30 4.36
N GLN A 169 -7.98 0.16 3.16
CA GLN A 169 -8.23 -0.75 2.04
C GLN A 169 -6.91 -1.41 1.60
N TRP A 170 -6.25 -2.05 2.56
CA TRP A 170 -4.94 -2.66 2.37
C TRP A 170 -4.94 -4.12 2.81
N THR A 171 -4.04 -4.87 2.19
CA THR A 171 -3.66 -6.21 2.64
C THR A 171 -2.19 -6.22 3.01
N LEU A 172 -1.88 -6.69 4.21
CA LEU A 172 -0.51 -7.00 4.61
C LEU A 172 -0.18 -8.39 4.09
N ALA A 173 0.93 -8.52 3.36
CA ALA A 173 1.45 -9.79 2.87
C ALA A 173 2.83 -10.05 3.47
N PHE A 174 2.94 -11.15 4.21
CA PHE A 174 4.19 -11.64 4.78
C PHE A 174 4.63 -12.88 4.03
N LEU A 175 5.90 -12.96 3.63
CA LEU A 175 6.49 -14.12 2.96
C LEU A 175 7.82 -14.48 3.59
N VAL A 176 8.09 -15.79 3.69
CA VAL A 176 9.36 -16.33 4.16
C VAL A 176 9.67 -17.62 3.43
N PRO A 177 10.94 -17.87 2.96
CA PRO A 177 11.32 -19.16 2.42
C PRO A 177 11.22 -20.24 3.50
N ALA A 178 10.77 -21.43 3.12
CA ALA A 178 10.50 -22.53 4.05
C ALA A 178 11.77 -22.97 4.81
N GLU A 179 12.93 -22.86 4.20
CA GLU A 179 14.21 -23.19 4.81
C GLU A 179 14.51 -22.42 6.11
N TYR A 180 14.01 -21.19 6.24
CA TYR A 180 14.20 -20.37 7.44
C TYR A 180 13.13 -20.63 8.51
N VAL A 181 12.03 -21.29 8.18
CA VAL A 181 10.96 -21.63 9.14
C VAL A 181 11.24 -22.94 9.86
N ALA A 182 11.93 -23.87 9.23
CA ALA A 182 12.16 -25.22 9.75
C ALA A 182 13.31 -25.33 10.77
N VAL A 183 13.98 -24.23 11.12
CA VAL A 183 15.22 -24.23 11.94
C VAL A 183 14.97 -23.99 13.44
N ASN A 184 13.71 -23.93 13.88
CA ASN A 184 13.35 -23.71 15.30
C ASN A 184 12.67 -24.93 15.91
#